data_210657e5bd600e0d91facb68432c8f0b
#
_entry.id   210657e5bd600e0d91facb68432c8f0b
#
_cell.length_a   1.000
_cell.length_b   1.000
_cell.length_c   1.000
_cell.angle_alpha   90.00
_cell.angle_beta   90.00
_cell.angle_gamma   90.00
#
_symmetry.space_group_name_H-M   'P 1'
#
loop_
_entity.id
_entity.type
_entity.pdbx_description
1 polymer ?
#
loop_
_entity_poly.entity_id
_entity_poly.type
_entity_poly.pdbx_seq_one_letter_code
_entity_poly.pdbx_strand_id
1 'polypeptide(L)'
;MRILVSGSLAYDRIMSFPGSFADHILPEKIHILNVCFLVSGLEEKFGGTAGNIAYSLKLLGEKPTILGCAGKDFAAYEAWLRHNGLPLDGIRRVNGEFTAGAYITTDRSDNQITGFNPGAMKQPCNYPLDDCDPADTLVIVAPGNLDDMQEYPRHCKQRGIPCIVDPGQNITAFSGAQLTEMLTDAAYLISNDYELQLIENATKLSLAEIRAKAATVITTLGENGSIIRQGDKETHIPPCPVTEVQDPTGAGDAFRAGFIKGLVLGKNPVEAAKLGSVSAAYAVERHGTQEHQYTWNAFCDRYAALFGPLEPARS
;
A
#
# COMPACT_ATOMS: atom_id res chain seq x y z
N MET A 1 14.89 5.57 13.38
CA MET A 1 13.83 6.34 12.64
C MET A 1 12.47 5.76 12.98
N ARG A 2 11.52 6.59 13.38
CA ARG A 2 10.13 6.23 13.63
C ARG A 2 9.37 6.17 12.29
N ILE A 3 8.68 5.07 12.01
CA ILE A 3 7.92 4.89 10.77
C ILE A 3 6.43 4.91 11.12
N LEU A 4 5.68 5.83 10.54
CA LEU A 4 4.23 5.91 10.67
C LEU A 4 3.58 5.54 9.33
N VAL A 5 2.68 4.57 9.34
CA VAL A 5 2.02 4.04 8.14
C VAL A 5 0.53 4.31 8.24
N SER A 6 0.08 5.39 7.60
CA SER A 6 -1.34 5.71 7.47
C SER A 6 -1.95 4.99 6.27
N GLY A 7 -3.11 4.35 6.49
CA GLY A 7 -3.83 3.64 5.45
C GLY A 7 -4.88 2.68 6.01
N SER A 8 -5.41 1.83 5.15
CA SER A 8 -6.46 0.88 5.52
C SER A 8 -5.93 -0.33 6.27
N LEU A 9 -6.77 -0.84 7.19
CA LEU A 9 -6.76 -2.21 7.70
C LEU A 9 -8.05 -2.88 7.20
N ALA A 10 -7.95 -3.99 6.50
CA ALA A 10 -9.09 -4.64 5.88
C ALA A 10 -9.00 -6.17 5.95
N TYR A 11 -10.14 -6.82 5.84
CA TYR A 11 -10.22 -8.25 5.57
C TYR A 11 -10.53 -8.48 4.10
N ASP A 12 -9.88 -9.46 3.47
CA ASP A 12 -10.24 -10.00 2.18
C ASP A 12 -10.98 -11.32 2.41
N ARG A 13 -12.32 -11.32 2.18
CA ARG A 13 -13.21 -12.46 2.33
C ARG A 13 -13.50 -13.03 0.96
N ILE A 14 -12.81 -14.11 0.61
CA ILE A 14 -12.82 -14.72 -0.71
C ILE A 14 -13.70 -15.95 -0.69
N MET A 15 -14.77 -15.94 -1.49
CA MET A 15 -15.71 -17.04 -1.66
C MET A 15 -15.52 -17.68 -3.04
N SER A 16 -15.36 -19.01 -3.08
CA SER A 16 -15.20 -19.75 -4.32
C SER A 16 -16.55 -20.28 -4.81
N PHE A 17 -16.99 -19.81 -5.97
CA PHE A 17 -18.19 -20.31 -6.63
C PHE A 17 -17.80 -21.35 -7.70
N PRO A 18 -18.21 -22.63 -7.56
CA PRO A 18 -17.79 -23.71 -8.47
C PRO A 18 -18.46 -23.68 -9.84
N GLY A 19 -19.42 -22.76 -10.06
CA GLY A 19 -20.10 -22.53 -11.34
C GLY A 19 -19.49 -21.38 -12.12
N SER A 20 -20.23 -20.91 -13.14
CA SER A 20 -19.92 -19.68 -13.87
C SER A 20 -21.00 -18.64 -13.62
N PHE A 21 -20.64 -17.38 -13.42
CA PHE A 21 -21.62 -16.29 -13.30
C PHE A 21 -22.48 -16.15 -14.55
N ALA A 22 -21.95 -16.43 -15.72
CA ALA A 22 -22.67 -16.39 -16.98
C ALA A 22 -23.87 -17.37 -17.03
N ASP A 23 -23.83 -18.46 -16.27
CA ASP A 23 -24.92 -19.44 -16.20
C ASP A 23 -26.07 -18.98 -15.28
N HIS A 24 -25.82 -17.96 -14.44
CA HIS A 24 -26.77 -17.49 -13.41
C HIS A 24 -27.22 -16.05 -13.63
N ILE A 25 -26.47 -15.24 -14.34
CA ILE A 25 -26.79 -13.83 -14.60
C ILE A 25 -27.29 -13.70 -16.04
N LEU A 26 -28.58 -13.39 -16.18
CA LEU A 26 -29.21 -13.17 -17.48
C LEU A 26 -29.06 -11.68 -17.86
N PRO A 27 -28.27 -11.33 -18.89
CA PRO A 27 -28.01 -9.93 -19.25
C PRO A 27 -29.28 -9.12 -19.53
N GLU A 28 -30.29 -9.76 -20.17
CA GLU A 28 -31.58 -9.13 -20.50
C GLU A 28 -32.48 -8.87 -19.29
N LYS A 29 -32.16 -9.49 -18.13
CA LYS A 29 -32.91 -9.33 -16.86
C LYS A 29 -32.13 -8.68 -15.74
N ILE A 30 -31.02 -8.05 -16.06
CA ILE A 30 -30.12 -7.44 -15.06
C ILE A 30 -30.82 -6.37 -14.20
N HIS A 31 -31.88 -5.73 -14.72
CA HIS A 31 -32.66 -4.72 -14.01
C HIS A 31 -33.49 -5.27 -12.85
N ILE A 32 -33.68 -6.59 -12.76
CA ILE A 32 -34.39 -7.31 -11.68
C ILE A 32 -33.52 -8.43 -11.10
N LEU A 33 -32.21 -8.26 -11.12
CA LEU A 33 -31.26 -9.28 -10.70
C LEU A 33 -31.48 -9.70 -9.25
N ASN A 34 -31.74 -10.99 -9.06
CA ASN A 34 -31.80 -11.65 -7.74
C ASN A 34 -31.15 -13.03 -7.89
N VAL A 35 -29.87 -13.13 -7.55
CA VAL A 35 -29.10 -14.37 -7.68
C VAL A 35 -28.53 -14.76 -6.32
N CYS A 36 -28.47 -16.07 -6.07
CA CYS A 36 -27.81 -16.66 -4.92
C CYS A 36 -26.81 -17.69 -5.42
N PHE A 37 -25.56 -17.51 -5.03
CA PHE A 37 -24.49 -18.46 -5.36
C PHE A 37 -24.23 -19.38 -4.17
N LEU A 38 -24.28 -20.68 -4.39
CA LEU A 38 -23.79 -21.66 -3.41
C LEU A 38 -22.27 -21.77 -3.56
N VAL A 39 -21.54 -21.20 -2.61
CA VAL A 39 -20.09 -21.19 -2.60
C VAL A 39 -19.53 -22.46 -1.94
N SER A 40 -18.36 -22.93 -2.39
CA SER A 40 -17.72 -24.13 -1.87
C SER A 40 -16.73 -23.84 -0.73
N GLY A 41 -16.38 -22.57 -0.51
CA GLY A 41 -15.44 -22.17 0.54
C GLY A 41 -15.52 -20.67 0.82
N LEU A 42 -15.02 -20.29 1.99
CA LEU A 42 -14.77 -18.93 2.42
C LEU A 42 -13.39 -18.88 3.05
N GLU A 43 -12.49 -18.10 2.46
CA GLU A 43 -11.21 -17.74 3.03
C GLU A 43 -11.27 -16.31 3.55
N GLU A 44 -10.70 -16.08 4.74
CA GLU A 44 -10.51 -14.75 5.29
C GLU A 44 -9.01 -14.49 5.39
N LYS A 45 -8.53 -13.43 4.73
CA LYS A 45 -7.14 -13.00 4.75
C LYS A 45 -7.03 -11.58 5.30
N PHE A 46 -5.88 -11.31 5.90
CA PHE A 46 -5.55 -9.97 6.37
C PHE A 46 -5.01 -9.14 5.21
N GLY A 47 -5.51 -7.92 5.10
CA GLY A 47 -5.17 -7.01 4.02
C GLY A 47 -5.29 -5.54 4.45
N GLY A 48 -5.45 -4.68 3.46
CA GLY A 48 -5.42 -3.23 3.63
C GLY A 48 -4.00 -2.67 3.53
N THR A 49 -3.87 -1.53 2.91
CA THR A 49 -2.58 -0.94 2.52
C THR A 49 -1.62 -0.74 3.70
N ALA A 50 -2.12 -0.18 4.82
CA ALA A 50 -1.27 0.00 6.01
C ALA A 50 -0.87 -1.33 6.65
N GLY A 51 -1.77 -2.32 6.69
CA GLY A 51 -1.47 -3.65 7.19
C GLY A 51 -0.40 -4.34 6.37
N ASN A 52 -0.52 -4.29 5.04
CA ASN A 52 0.40 -4.91 4.09
C ASN A 52 1.81 -4.28 4.14
N ILE A 53 1.87 -2.94 4.15
CA ILE A 53 3.12 -2.19 4.27
C ILE A 53 3.80 -2.50 5.61
N ALA A 54 3.04 -2.48 6.72
CA ALA A 54 3.57 -2.76 8.05
C ALA A 54 4.08 -4.19 8.18
N TYR A 55 3.37 -5.18 7.64
CA TYR A 55 3.81 -6.57 7.61
C TYR A 55 5.13 -6.73 6.85
N SER A 56 5.24 -6.14 5.66
CA SER A 56 6.47 -6.20 4.86
C SER A 56 7.64 -5.48 5.56
N LEU A 57 7.39 -4.32 6.21
CA LEU A 57 8.39 -3.63 7.03
C LEU A 57 8.87 -4.48 8.21
N LYS A 58 7.97 -5.22 8.86
CA LYS A 58 8.34 -6.15 9.94
C LYS A 58 9.28 -7.25 9.44
N LEU A 59 9.06 -7.79 8.25
CA LEU A 59 9.97 -8.79 7.66
C LEU A 59 11.35 -8.19 7.38
N LEU A 60 11.42 -6.89 7.10
CA LEU A 60 12.65 -6.11 6.92
C LEU A 60 13.28 -5.65 8.24
N GLY A 61 12.74 -6.10 9.40
CA GLY A 61 13.28 -5.82 10.73
C GLY A 61 12.83 -4.50 11.34
N GLU A 62 11.82 -3.83 10.76
CA GLU A 62 11.28 -2.56 11.27
C GLU A 62 10.04 -2.81 12.17
N LYS A 63 9.69 -1.78 12.97
CA LYS A 63 8.49 -1.78 13.83
C LYS A 63 7.64 -0.54 13.56
N PRO A 64 6.94 -0.48 12.43
CA PRO A 64 6.12 0.68 12.09
C PRO A 64 4.91 0.78 13.00
N THR A 65 4.44 2.01 13.25
CA THR A 65 3.15 2.30 13.88
C THR A 65 2.10 2.45 12.78
N ILE A 66 1.06 1.62 12.81
CA ILE A 66 -0.06 1.68 11.87
C ILE A 66 -1.02 2.78 12.34
N LEU A 67 -1.33 3.73 11.46
CA LEU A 67 -2.33 4.77 11.65
C LEU A 67 -3.57 4.43 10.82
N GLY A 68 -4.58 3.87 11.48
CA GLY A 68 -5.80 3.44 10.81
C GLY A 68 -6.92 3.13 11.79
N CYS A 69 -8.06 2.73 11.27
CA CYS A 69 -9.23 2.40 12.08
C CYS A 69 -9.61 0.93 11.94
N ALA A 70 -10.02 0.33 13.05
CA ALA A 70 -10.49 -1.05 13.11
C ALA A 70 -11.83 -1.15 13.84
N GLY A 71 -12.68 -2.04 13.36
CA GLY A 71 -14.04 -2.25 13.87
C GLY A 71 -14.16 -3.29 14.97
N LYS A 72 -15.40 -3.67 15.27
CA LYS A 72 -15.76 -4.64 16.32
C LYS A 72 -15.30 -6.07 16.06
N ASP A 73 -15.00 -6.42 14.83
CA ASP A 73 -14.55 -7.75 14.38
C ASP A 73 -13.01 -7.89 14.28
N PHE A 74 -12.26 -6.94 14.80
CA PHE A 74 -10.81 -6.85 14.61
C PHE A 74 -9.99 -7.88 15.42
N ALA A 75 -10.60 -8.69 16.28
CA ALA A 75 -9.87 -9.54 17.23
C ALA A 75 -8.86 -10.50 16.57
N ALA A 76 -9.23 -11.12 15.44
CA ALA A 76 -8.34 -12.02 14.71
C ALA A 76 -7.15 -11.27 14.10
N TYR A 77 -7.40 -10.12 13.48
CA TYR A 77 -6.34 -9.28 12.91
C TYR A 77 -5.43 -8.70 13.99
N GLU A 78 -6.00 -8.28 15.12
CA GLU A 78 -5.21 -7.85 16.29
C GLU A 78 -4.26 -8.93 16.78
N ALA A 79 -4.75 -10.17 16.90
CA ALA A 79 -3.92 -11.30 17.29
C ALA A 79 -2.79 -11.55 16.30
N TRP A 80 -3.06 -11.42 15.00
CA TRP A 80 -2.07 -11.51 13.94
C TRP A 80 -1.00 -10.41 14.03
N LEU A 81 -1.40 -9.14 14.21
CA LEU A 81 -0.46 -8.04 14.38
C LEU A 81 0.41 -8.23 15.62
N ARG A 82 -0.16 -8.63 16.75
CA ARG A 82 0.58 -8.95 17.99
C ARG A 82 1.56 -10.10 17.79
N HIS A 83 1.14 -11.18 17.10
CA HIS A 83 2.01 -12.32 16.79
C HIS A 83 3.23 -11.87 15.97
N ASN A 84 3.04 -10.91 15.07
CA ASN A 84 4.10 -10.32 14.27
C ASN A 84 4.88 -9.21 15.00
N GLY A 85 4.58 -8.91 16.26
CA GLY A 85 5.28 -7.89 17.06
C GLY A 85 5.02 -6.46 16.60
N LEU A 86 3.91 -6.22 15.85
CA LEU A 86 3.51 -4.90 15.38
C LEU A 86 2.75 -4.16 16.48
N PRO A 87 3.07 -2.87 16.75
CA PRO A 87 2.39 -2.05 17.75
C PRO A 87 0.96 -1.72 17.31
N LEU A 88 0.07 -1.57 18.30
CA LEU A 88 -1.36 -1.30 18.08
C LEU A 88 -1.79 0.11 18.52
N ASP A 89 -0.90 0.88 19.12
CA ASP A 89 -1.14 2.19 19.72
C ASP A 89 -1.60 3.25 18.72
N GLY A 90 -1.32 3.08 17.46
CA GLY A 90 -1.82 3.94 16.37
C GLY A 90 -3.16 3.50 15.77
N ILE A 91 -3.76 2.39 16.24
CA ILE A 91 -5.00 1.86 15.68
C ILE A 91 -6.21 2.31 16.50
N ARG A 92 -7.04 3.19 15.92
CA ARG A 92 -8.28 3.65 16.55
C ARG A 92 -9.37 2.57 16.46
N ARG A 93 -10.03 2.29 17.59
CA ARG A 93 -11.17 1.36 17.64
C ARG A 93 -12.49 2.08 17.43
N VAL A 94 -13.30 1.55 16.51
CA VAL A 94 -14.63 2.07 16.16
C VAL A 94 -15.66 0.97 16.44
N ASN A 95 -16.18 0.93 17.67
CA ASN A 95 -17.03 -0.17 18.16
C ASN A 95 -18.38 -0.34 17.45
N GLY A 96 -18.86 0.69 16.76
CA GLY A 96 -20.14 0.66 16.04
C GLY A 96 -20.06 0.08 14.63
N GLU A 97 -18.85 -0.06 14.07
CA GLU A 97 -18.60 -0.47 12.69
C GLU A 97 -17.89 -1.83 12.62
N PHE A 98 -17.95 -2.48 11.46
CA PHE A 98 -17.01 -3.55 11.12
C PHE A 98 -15.68 -2.96 10.65
N THR A 99 -14.59 -3.70 10.77
CA THR A 99 -13.35 -3.40 10.06
C THR A 99 -13.62 -3.38 8.55
N ALA A 100 -12.90 -2.57 7.79
CA ALA A 100 -13.06 -2.59 6.34
C ALA A 100 -12.89 -3.99 5.78
N GLY A 101 -13.57 -4.30 4.68
CA GLY A 101 -13.47 -5.62 4.08
C GLY A 101 -13.95 -5.67 2.64
N ALA A 102 -13.21 -6.40 1.83
CA ALA A 102 -13.60 -6.83 0.50
C ALA A 102 -14.31 -8.18 0.60
N TYR A 103 -15.49 -8.28 0.02
CA TYR A 103 -16.29 -9.50 -0.09
C TYR A 103 -16.25 -9.92 -1.55
N ILE A 104 -15.40 -10.88 -1.84
CA ILE A 104 -15.03 -11.27 -3.20
C ILE A 104 -15.66 -12.64 -3.47
N THR A 105 -16.47 -12.76 -4.53
CA THR A 105 -16.89 -14.05 -5.04
C THR A 105 -16.20 -14.29 -6.37
N THR A 106 -15.47 -15.39 -6.47
CA THR A 106 -14.73 -15.78 -7.70
C THR A 106 -15.37 -17.02 -8.29
N ASP A 107 -15.68 -16.99 -9.58
CA ASP A 107 -16.22 -18.14 -10.31
C ASP A 107 -15.09 -19.04 -10.87
N ARG A 108 -15.47 -20.19 -11.48
CA ARG A 108 -14.51 -21.16 -12.05
C ARG A 108 -13.65 -20.62 -13.21
N SER A 109 -13.99 -19.44 -13.73
CA SER A 109 -13.30 -18.79 -14.85
C SER A 109 -12.53 -17.54 -14.36
N ASP A 110 -12.30 -17.43 -13.05
CA ASP A 110 -11.62 -16.31 -12.38
C ASP A 110 -12.33 -14.95 -12.54
N ASN A 111 -13.61 -14.95 -12.95
CA ASN A 111 -14.40 -13.73 -12.86
C ASN A 111 -14.74 -13.41 -11.40
N GLN A 112 -14.75 -12.13 -11.05
CA GLN A 112 -14.99 -11.70 -9.68
C GLN A 112 -16.15 -10.71 -9.58
N ILE A 113 -16.95 -10.90 -8.54
CA ILE A 113 -17.93 -9.91 -8.06
C ILE A 113 -17.48 -9.50 -6.68
N THR A 114 -17.13 -8.22 -6.51
CA THR A 114 -16.57 -7.69 -5.25
C THR A 114 -17.45 -6.58 -4.71
N GLY A 115 -17.85 -6.71 -3.44
CA GLY A 115 -18.41 -5.64 -2.64
C GLY A 115 -17.39 -5.17 -1.61
N PHE A 116 -17.03 -3.90 -1.61
CA PHE A 116 -16.14 -3.32 -0.59
C PHE A 116 -16.94 -2.53 0.45
N ASN A 117 -16.84 -2.97 1.72
CA ASN A 117 -17.38 -2.23 2.86
C ASN A 117 -16.24 -1.46 3.55
N PRO A 118 -16.25 -0.12 3.52
CA PRO A 118 -15.22 0.66 4.19
C PRO A 118 -15.31 0.61 5.74
N GLY A 119 -16.47 0.29 6.31
CA GLY A 119 -16.65 0.13 7.75
C GLY A 119 -15.98 1.21 8.60
N ALA A 120 -15.15 0.79 9.55
CA ALA A 120 -14.41 1.66 10.45
C ALA A 120 -13.47 2.65 9.73
N MET A 121 -12.99 2.30 8.52
CA MET A 121 -12.13 3.17 7.70
C MET A 121 -12.80 4.49 7.31
N LYS A 122 -14.14 4.60 7.39
CA LYS A 122 -14.85 5.88 7.20
C LYS A 122 -14.49 6.93 8.25
N GLN A 123 -13.99 6.51 9.40
CA GLN A 123 -13.61 7.41 10.48
C GLN A 123 -12.12 7.73 10.37
N PRO A 124 -11.71 9.01 10.56
CA PRO A 124 -10.32 9.36 10.58
C PRO A 124 -9.64 8.75 11.81
N CYS A 125 -8.38 8.39 11.65
CA CYS A 125 -7.55 7.85 12.74
C CYS A 125 -7.28 8.91 13.81
N ASN A 126 -7.02 10.16 13.38
CA ASN A 126 -6.71 11.30 14.25
C ASN A 126 -5.49 11.05 15.18
N TYR A 127 -4.49 10.29 14.69
CA TYR A 127 -3.28 10.10 15.48
C TYR A 127 -2.46 11.40 15.51
N PRO A 128 -2.06 11.90 16.70
CA PRO A 128 -1.33 13.15 16.80
C PRO A 128 0.12 13.00 16.30
N LEU A 129 0.59 13.96 15.50
CA LEU A 129 1.99 14.06 15.08
C LEU A 129 2.80 15.04 15.93
N ASP A 130 2.21 15.61 17.00
CA ASP A 130 2.80 16.70 17.77
C ASP A 130 4.11 16.32 18.45
N ASP A 131 4.24 15.10 18.91
CA ASP A 131 5.42 14.57 19.57
C ASP A 131 6.40 13.86 18.63
N CYS A 132 6.22 14.02 17.30
CA CYS A 132 7.11 13.43 16.31
C CYS A 132 8.30 14.38 16.05
N ASP A 133 9.51 13.85 16.21
CA ASP A 133 10.74 14.53 15.79
C ASP A 133 10.86 14.46 14.25
N PRO A 134 10.84 15.59 13.54
CA PRO A 134 10.99 15.59 12.07
C PRO A 134 12.28 14.95 11.56
N ALA A 135 13.36 15.02 12.35
CA ALA A 135 14.66 14.45 11.98
C ALA A 135 14.70 12.92 12.12
N ASP A 136 13.78 12.33 12.91
CA ASP A 136 13.76 10.88 13.17
C ASP A 136 12.41 10.23 12.83
N THR A 137 11.53 10.91 12.09
CA THR A 137 10.22 10.39 11.70
C THR A 137 10.03 10.40 10.18
N LEU A 138 9.45 9.33 9.65
CA LEU A 138 8.98 9.22 8.29
C LEU A 138 7.50 8.79 8.29
N VAL A 139 6.67 9.49 7.56
CA VAL A 139 5.24 9.17 7.40
C VAL A 139 5.00 8.69 5.98
N ILE A 140 4.29 7.57 5.82
CA ILE A 140 3.66 7.22 4.55
C ILE A 140 2.15 7.34 4.68
N VAL A 141 1.53 8.00 3.70
CA VAL A 141 0.08 8.15 3.57
C VAL A 141 -0.37 7.36 2.36
N ALA A 142 -0.85 6.15 2.63
CA ALA A 142 -1.35 5.17 1.66
C ALA A 142 -2.90 5.20 1.63
N PRO A 143 -3.56 4.55 0.66
CA PRO A 143 -5.01 4.52 0.55
C PRO A 143 -5.71 4.07 1.84
N GLY A 144 -6.60 4.93 2.35
CA GLY A 144 -7.30 4.73 3.62
C GLY A 144 -8.46 5.68 3.78
N ASN A 145 -8.61 6.25 4.97
CA ASN A 145 -9.59 7.31 5.22
C ASN A 145 -9.23 8.58 4.44
N LEU A 146 -10.21 9.18 3.76
CA LEU A 146 -9.97 10.33 2.86
C LEU A 146 -9.55 11.60 3.60
N ASP A 147 -10.04 11.81 4.83
CA ASP A 147 -9.65 12.95 5.64
C ASP A 147 -8.19 12.78 6.12
N ASP A 148 -7.83 11.60 6.63
CA ASP A 148 -6.45 11.29 7.02
C ASP A 148 -5.48 11.46 5.84
N MET A 149 -5.88 11.06 4.62
CA MET A 149 -5.06 11.21 3.42
C MET A 149 -4.80 12.67 3.05
N GLN A 150 -5.66 13.61 3.43
CA GLN A 150 -5.44 15.04 3.22
C GLN A 150 -4.72 15.69 4.42
N GLU A 151 -5.13 15.33 5.64
CA GLU A 151 -4.63 16.00 6.85
C GLU A 151 -3.18 15.61 7.18
N TYR A 152 -2.80 14.31 7.06
CA TYR A 152 -1.44 13.91 7.39
C TYR A 152 -0.37 14.56 6.51
N PRO A 153 -0.49 14.65 5.15
CA PRO A 153 0.47 15.41 4.34
C PRO A 153 0.56 16.88 4.75
N ARG A 154 -0.59 17.52 5.08
CA ARG A 154 -0.64 18.91 5.55
C ARG A 154 0.11 19.08 6.88
N HIS A 155 -0.13 18.20 7.86
CA HIS A 155 0.55 18.22 9.15
C HIS A 155 2.05 17.94 9.00
N CYS A 156 2.43 16.98 8.16
CA CYS A 156 3.83 16.68 7.86
C CYS A 156 4.55 17.90 7.30
N LYS A 157 3.95 18.58 6.31
CA LYS A 157 4.48 19.81 5.74
C LYS A 157 4.67 20.91 6.79
N GLN A 158 3.66 21.17 7.63
CA GLN A 158 3.72 22.20 8.67
C GLN A 158 4.83 21.95 9.70
N ARG A 159 5.16 20.68 9.93
CA ARG A 159 6.14 20.26 10.94
C ARG A 159 7.51 19.91 10.35
N GLY A 160 7.66 19.91 9.03
CA GLY A 160 8.90 19.51 8.36
C GLY A 160 9.19 18.01 8.43
N ILE A 161 8.17 17.17 8.65
CA ILE A 161 8.28 15.71 8.69
C ILE A 161 8.29 15.19 7.24
N PRO A 162 9.29 14.38 6.83
CA PRO A 162 9.27 13.76 5.51
C PRO A 162 8.01 12.89 5.31
N CYS A 163 7.30 13.12 4.20
CA CYS A 163 6.06 12.41 3.87
C CYS A 163 6.18 11.71 2.52
N ILE A 164 5.80 10.45 2.49
CA ILE A 164 5.53 9.69 1.27
C ILE A 164 4.03 9.78 1.01
N VAL A 165 3.63 10.35 -0.11
CA VAL A 165 2.24 10.43 -0.56
C VAL A 165 1.99 9.34 -1.59
N ASP A 166 1.01 8.49 -1.30
CA ASP A 166 0.56 7.39 -2.13
C ASP A 166 -0.97 7.44 -2.24
N PRO A 167 -1.53 8.16 -3.23
CA PRO A 167 -2.98 8.27 -3.35
C PRO A 167 -3.65 6.96 -3.80
N GLY A 168 -2.92 6.11 -4.54
CA GLY A 168 -3.35 4.79 -5.00
C GLY A 168 -4.74 4.80 -5.63
N GLN A 169 -5.55 3.79 -5.32
CA GLN A 169 -6.91 3.65 -5.84
C GLN A 169 -7.89 4.77 -5.38
N ASN A 170 -7.52 5.61 -4.42
CA ASN A 170 -8.38 6.70 -3.94
C ASN A 170 -8.25 8.00 -4.75
N ILE A 171 -7.42 8.05 -5.81
CA ILE A 171 -7.23 9.22 -6.67
C ILE A 171 -8.56 9.80 -7.15
N THR A 172 -9.48 8.95 -7.57
CA THR A 172 -10.79 9.36 -8.11
C THR A 172 -11.76 9.94 -7.07
N ALA A 173 -11.46 9.76 -5.78
CA ALA A 173 -12.25 10.33 -4.69
C ALA A 173 -11.87 11.79 -4.36
N PHE A 174 -10.78 12.29 -4.93
CA PHE A 174 -10.27 13.64 -4.69
C PHE A 174 -10.46 14.56 -5.89
N SER A 175 -10.69 15.83 -5.63
CA SER A 175 -10.58 16.86 -6.66
C SER A 175 -9.11 17.10 -7.03
N GLY A 176 -8.89 17.68 -8.22
CA GLY A 176 -7.53 18.04 -8.65
C GLY A 176 -6.83 19.02 -7.70
N ALA A 177 -7.59 19.92 -7.05
CA ALA A 177 -7.05 20.84 -6.05
C ALA A 177 -6.56 20.11 -4.79
N GLN A 178 -7.34 19.15 -4.28
CA GLN A 178 -6.97 18.32 -3.13
C GLN A 178 -5.72 17.46 -3.42
N LEU A 179 -5.69 16.80 -4.58
CA LEU A 179 -4.49 16.05 -5.01
C LEU A 179 -3.27 16.97 -5.12
N THR A 180 -3.43 18.15 -5.71
CA THR A 180 -2.33 19.13 -5.82
C THR A 180 -1.81 19.55 -4.45
N GLU A 181 -2.69 19.77 -3.47
CA GLU A 181 -2.32 20.11 -2.10
C GLU A 181 -1.55 18.97 -1.44
N MET A 182 -2.04 17.72 -1.55
CA MET A 182 -1.38 16.53 -1.00
C MET A 182 0.04 16.33 -1.54
N LEU A 183 0.26 16.63 -2.83
CA LEU A 183 1.55 16.48 -3.50
C LEU A 183 2.53 17.60 -3.17
N THR A 184 2.02 18.79 -2.78
CA THR A 184 2.87 19.97 -2.58
C THR A 184 3.75 19.82 -1.35
N ASP A 185 5.08 19.88 -1.57
CA ASP A 185 6.15 19.67 -0.59
C ASP A 185 6.23 18.23 -0.03
N ALA A 186 5.62 17.26 -0.72
CA ALA A 186 5.85 15.85 -0.41
C ALA A 186 7.33 15.49 -0.67
N ALA A 187 7.93 14.75 0.26
CA ALA A 187 9.28 14.23 0.06
C ALA A 187 9.31 13.20 -1.07
N TYR A 188 8.24 12.40 -1.16
CA TYR A 188 8.09 11.35 -2.17
C TYR A 188 6.63 11.24 -2.60
N LEU A 189 6.40 11.12 -3.92
CA LEU A 189 5.18 10.59 -4.51
C LEU A 189 5.47 9.18 -5.01
N ILE A 190 4.66 8.21 -4.61
CA ILE A 190 4.70 6.84 -5.16
C ILE A 190 3.37 6.55 -5.84
N SER A 191 3.42 6.11 -7.09
CA SER A 191 2.25 5.66 -7.86
C SER A 191 2.68 4.62 -8.89
N ASN A 192 1.73 3.86 -9.44
CA ASN A 192 1.99 3.16 -10.69
C ASN A 192 1.78 4.13 -11.89
N ASP A 193 2.03 3.65 -13.10
CA ASP A 193 1.91 4.46 -14.33
C ASP A 193 0.46 4.87 -14.61
N TYR A 194 -0.49 3.97 -14.38
CA TYR A 194 -1.92 4.27 -14.52
C TYR A 194 -2.38 5.32 -13.49
N GLU A 195 -1.98 5.19 -12.24
CA GLU A 195 -2.26 6.14 -11.16
C GLU A 195 -1.64 7.51 -11.44
N LEU A 196 -0.40 7.55 -11.95
CA LEU A 196 0.25 8.80 -12.34
C LEU A 196 -0.54 9.51 -13.43
N GLN A 197 -1.03 8.79 -14.44
CA GLN A 197 -1.88 9.35 -15.49
C GLN A 197 -3.20 9.88 -14.94
N LEU A 198 -3.80 9.19 -13.94
CA LEU A 198 -5.00 9.69 -13.26
C LEU A 198 -4.71 11.00 -12.49
N ILE A 199 -3.56 11.08 -11.82
CA ILE A 199 -3.13 12.31 -11.13
C ILE A 199 -2.98 13.47 -12.13
N GLU A 200 -2.28 13.27 -13.26
CA GLU A 200 -2.15 14.27 -14.33
C GLU A 200 -3.53 14.72 -14.85
N ASN A 201 -4.40 13.75 -15.11
CA ASN A 201 -5.76 14.04 -15.60
C ASN A 201 -6.61 14.81 -14.59
N ALA A 202 -6.56 14.48 -13.31
CA ALA A 202 -7.35 15.14 -12.27
C ALA A 202 -6.80 16.54 -11.93
N THR A 203 -5.48 16.67 -11.79
CA THR A 203 -4.82 17.91 -11.39
C THR A 203 -4.64 18.89 -12.57
N LYS A 204 -4.66 18.40 -13.81
CA LYS A 204 -4.26 19.14 -15.03
C LYS A 204 -2.79 19.60 -15.02
N LEU A 205 -1.98 19.03 -14.16
CA LEU A 205 -0.54 19.27 -14.10
C LEU A 205 0.18 18.30 -15.04
N SER A 206 1.18 18.80 -15.73
CA SER A 206 2.15 17.97 -16.43
C SER A 206 3.06 17.23 -15.44
N LEU A 207 3.71 16.16 -15.89
CA LEU A 207 4.70 15.44 -15.09
C LEU A 207 5.81 16.38 -14.55
N ALA A 208 6.23 17.38 -15.34
CA ALA A 208 7.22 18.36 -14.92
C ALA A 208 6.71 19.22 -13.74
N GLU A 209 5.44 19.64 -13.77
CA GLU A 209 4.82 20.41 -12.68
C GLU A 209 4.59 19.53 -11.43
N ILE A 210 4.26 18.24 -11.58
CA ILE A 210 4.18 17.28 -10.47
C ILE A 210 5.56 17.12 -9.82
N ARG A 211 6.63 16.98 -10.62
CA ARG A 211 8.02 16.91 -10.14
C ARG A 211 8.49 18.18 -9.43
N ALA A 212 7.92 19.31 -9.77
CA ALA A 212 8.20 20.57 -9.06
C ALA A 212 7.49 20.64 -7.68
N LYS A 213 6.48 19.80 -7.43
CA LYS A 213 5.74 19.74 -6.17
C LYS A 213 6.26 18.67 -5.21
N ALA A 214 6.56 17.48 -5.71
CA ALA A 214 7.14 16.39 -4.91
C ALA A 214 8.64 16.29 -5.21
N ALA A 215 9.48 16.25 -4.17
CA ALA A 215 10.93 16.24 -4.32
C ALA A 215 11.44 15.00 -5.10
N THR A 216 10.75 13.87 -4.97
CA THR A 216 11.03 12.65 -5.74
C THR A 216 9.71 12.01 -6.18
N VAL A 217 9.60 11.68 -7.47
CA VAL A 217 8.46 10.94 -8.03
C VAL A 217 8.92 9.53 -8.40
N ILE A 218 8.28 8.53 -7.80
CA ILE A 218 8.52 7.11 -8.02
C ILE A 218 7.31 6.55 -8.77
N THR A 219 7.56 5.97 -9.96
CA THR A 219 6.51 5.31 -10.75
C THR A 219 6.85 3.84 -10.88
N THR A 220 6.01 2.96 -10.33
CA THR A 220 6.14 1.51 -10.51
C THR A 220 5.50 1.08 -11.83
N LEU A 221 6.12 0.13 -12.54
CA LEU A 221 5.76 -0.32 -13.89
C LEU A 221 5.49 -1.84 -13.92
N GLY A 222 5.10 -2.42 -12.78
CA GLY A 222 4.87 -3.87 -12.66
C GLY A 222 6.11 -4.67 -13.04
N GLU A 223 5.98 -5.56 -14.02
CA GLU A 223 7.07 -6.40 -14.53
C GLU A 223 8.20 -5.62 -15.20
N ASN A 224 8.01 -4.35 -15.49
CA ASN A 224 9.01 -3.47 -16.08
C ASN A 224 9.80 -2.66 -15.02
N GLY A 225 9.62 -2.95 -13.71
CA GLY A 225 10.36 -2.33 -12.63
C GLY A 225 9.81 -0.98 -12.19
N SER A 226 10.65 0.03 -12.04
CA SER A 226 10.22 1.36 -11.61
C SER A 226 11.12 2.48 -12.15
N ILE A 227 10.59 3.70 -12.17
CA ILE A 227 11.31 4.91 -12.57
C ILE A 227 11.35 5.87 -11.40
N ILE A 228 12.54 6.35 -11.06
CA ILE A 228 12.81 7.34 -10.03
C ILE A 228 13.16 8.67 -10.67
N ARG A 229 12.39 9.71 -10.37
CA ARG A 229 12.58 11.06 -10.92
C ARG A 229 12.92 12.05 -9.82
N GLN A 230 14.06 12.71 -9.94
CA GLN A 230 14.56 13.74 -9.01
C GLN A 230 15.09 14.93 -9.80
N GLY A 231 14.51 16.12 -9.62
CA GLY A 231 14.82 17.26 -10.49
C GLY A 231 14.70 16.85 -11.96
N ASP A 232 15.73 17.04 -12.77
CA ASP A 232 15.76 16.64 -14.20
C ASP A 232 16.25 15.21 -14.44
N LYS A 233 16.73 14.55 -13.39
CA LYS A 233 17.25 13.18 -13.50
C LYS A 233 16.12 12.16 -13.47
N GLU A 234 16.21 11.18 -14.37
CA GLU A 234 15.38 9.99 -14.40
C GLU A 234 16.26 8.74 -14.35
N THR A 235 15.89 7.77 -13.52
CA THR A 235 16.65 6.54 -13.34
C THR A 235 15.68 5.36 -13.33
N HIS A 236 15.88 4.43 -14.24
CA HIS A 236 15.12 3.18 -14.30
C HIS A 236 15.74 2.13 -13.38
N ILE A 237 14.92 1.47 -12.58
CA ILE A 237 15.30 0.34 -11.71
C ILE A 237 14.65 -0.91 -12.31
N PRO A 238 15.43 -1.94 -12.67
CA PRO A 238 14.87 -3.17 -13.19
C PRO A 238 14.04 -3.90 -12.14
N PRO A 239 13.06 -4.72 -12.55
CA PRO A 239 12.33 -5.60 -11.64
C PRO A 239 13.28 -6.66 -11.07
N CYS A 240 13.03 -7.08 -9.84
CA CYS A 240 13.70 -8.28 -9.31
C CYS A 240 13.06 -9.52 -9.96
N PRO A 241 13.85 -10.41 -10.56
CA PRO A 241 13.35 -11.62 -11.19
C PRO A 241 12.56 -12.49 -10.21
N VAL A 242 11.43 -13.05 -10.68
CA VAL A 242 10.59 -14.01 -9.96
C VAL A 242 10.51 -15.32 -10.74
N THR A 243 10.38 -16.43 -10.02
CA THR A 243 10.23 -17.73 -10.67
C THR A 243 8.82 -17.88 -11.26
N GLU A 244 7.82 -17.45 -10.51
CA GLU A 244 6.41 -17.50 -10.89
C GLU A 244 5.65 -16.41 -10.15
N VAL A 245 4.77 -15.70 -10.84
CA VAL A 245 3.83 -14.77 -10.24
C VAL A 245 2.59 -15.55 -9.83
N GLN A 246 2.34 -15.67 -8.52
CA GLN A 246 1.15 -16.33 -7.99
C GLN A 246 0.02 -15.32 -7.75
N ASP A 247 0.35 -14.14 -7.22
CA ASP A 247 -0.64 -13.10 -6.94
C ASP A 247 0.03 -11.71 -6.98
N PRO A 248 -0.35 -10.82 -7.91
CA PRO A 248 0.23 -9.48 -7.99
C PRO A 248 -0.28 -8.54 -6.88
N THR A 249 -1.31 -8.95 -6.11
CA THR A 249 -1.92 -8.13 -5.06
C THR A 249 -0.92 -7.87 -3.93
N GLY A 250 -0.82 -6.61 -3.51
CA GLY A 250 0.13 -6.22 -2.44
C GLY A 250 1.57 -6.02 -2.89
N ALA A 251 1.92 -6.27 -4.17
CA ALA A 251 3.25 -5.98 -4.70
C ALA A 251 3.67 -4.52 -4.49
N GLY A 252 2.73 -3.60 -4.74
CA GLY A 252 2.91 -2.18 -4.50
C GLY A 252 3.18 -1.85 -3.04
N ASP A 253 2.45 -2.46 -2.11
CA ASP A 253 2.63 -2.27 -0.66
C ASP A 253 4.00 -2.79 -0.21
N ALA A 254 4.41 -3.96 -0.70
CA ALA A 254 5.72 -4.53 -0.43
C ALA A 254 6.85 -3.67 -1.04
N PHE A 255 6.66 -3.10 -2.24
CA PHE A 255 7.60 -2.14 -2.83
C PHE A 255 7.79 -0.93 -1.91
N ARG A 256 6.70 -0.35 -1.40
CA ARG A 256 6.73 0.79 -0.47
C ARG A 256 7.49 0.44 0.80
N ALA A 257 7.27 -0.75 1.35
CA ALA A 257 8.00 -1.22 2.53
C ALA A 257 9.52 -1.35 2.27
N GLY A 258 9.92 -1.96 1.16
CA GLY A 258 11.32 -2.05 0.78
C GLY A 258 11.96 -0.69 0.51
N PHE A 259 11.22 0.23 -0.13
CA PHE A 259 11.66 1.61 -0.33
C PHE A 259 11.89 2.34 0.99
N ILE A 260 10.93 2.25 1.92
CA ILE A 260 11.06 2.83 3.27
C ILE A 260 12.26 2.23 3.99
N LYS A 261 12.48 0.90 3.92
CA LYS A 261 13.65 0.26 4.50
C LYS A 261 14.95 0.85 3.96
N GLY A 262 15.01 1.11 2.65
CA GLY A 262 16.16 1.78 2.04
C GLY A 262 16.42 3.16 2.64
N LEU A 263 15.37 3.97 2.84
CA LEU A 263 15.47 5.28 3.47
C LEU A 263 15.94 5.18 4.93
N VAL A 264 15.44 4.21 5.71
CA VAL A 264 15.88 3.92 7.09
C VAL A 264 17.37 3.58 7.14
N LEU A 265 17.88 2.88 6.12
CA LEU A 265 19.29 2.55 5.97
C LEU A 265 20.12 3.74 5.44
N GLY A 266 19.56 4.93 5.32
CA GLY A 266 20.27 6.12 4.80
C GLY A 266 20.57 6.06 3.30
N LYS A 267 19.88 5.22 2.54
CA LYS A 267 20.05 5.10 1.10
C LYS A 267 19.38 6.25 0.35
N ASN A 268 19.96 6.64 -0.77
CA ASN A 268 19.29 7.56 -1.69
C ASN A 268 18.06 6.88 -2.33
N PRO A 269 17.12 7.64 -2.91
CA PRO A 269 15.87 7.09 -3.47
C PRO A 269 16.06 6.03 -4.56
N VAL A 270 17.13 6.12 -5.34
CA VAL A 270 17.46 5.12 -6.37
C VAL A 270 17.85 3.78 -5.73
N GLU A 271 18.68 3.82 -4.70
CA GLU A 271 19.06 2.61 -3.94
C GLU A 271 17.89 2.07 -3.12
N ALA A 272 17.09 2.94 -2.53
CA ALA A 272 15.87 2.55 -1.80
C ALA A 272 14.87 1.83 -2.71
N ALA A 273 14.69 2.28 -3.96
CA ALA A 273 13.81 1.63 -4.92
C ALA A 273 14.28 0.21 -5.33
N LYS A 274 15.58 -0.06 -5.30
CA LYS A 274 16.12 -1.41 -5.50
C LYS A 274 15.67 -2.37 -4.40
N LEU A 275 15.65 -1.91 -3.13
CA LEU A 275 15.09 -2.70 -2.03
C LEU A 275 13.57 -2.89 -2.22
N GLY A 276 12.88 -1.86 -2.71
CA GLY A 276 11.46 -1.95 -3.09
C GLY A 276 11.21 -3.05 -4.12
N SER A 277 12.03 -3.11 -5.18
CA SER A 277 11.94 -4.13 -6.23
C SER A 277 12.09 -5.56 -5.66
N VAL A 278 13.05 -5.79 -4.77
CA VAL A 278 13.26 -7.10 -4.12
C VAL A 278 12.08 -7.46 -3.20
N SER A 279 11.57 -6.51 -2.42
CA SER A 279 10.44 -6.74 -1.52
C SER A 279 9.17 -7.10 -2.30
N ALA A 280 8.88 -6.39 -3.40
CA ALA A 280 7.76 -6.69 -4.29
C ALA A 280 7.84 -8.10 -4.89
N ALA A 281 9.05 -8.55 -5.28
CA ALA A 281 9.25 -9.88 -5.84
C ALA A 281 8.88 -11.00 -4.86
N TYR A 282 9.17 -10.85 -3.56
CA TYR A 282 8.72 -11.82 -2.55
C TYR A 282 7.20 -11.85 -2.38
N ALA A 283 6.55 -10.69 -2.48
CA ALA A 283 5.10 -10.60 -2.33
C ALA A 283 4.37 -11.31 -3.48
N VAL A 284 4.76 -11.09 -4.74
CA VAL A 284 4.08 -11.68 -5.90
C VAL A 284 4.25 -13.19 -6.02
N GLU A 285 5.21 -13.80 -5.32
CA GLU A 285 5.45 -15.24 -5.29
C GLU A 285 4.53 -16.00 -4.31
N ARG A 286 3.55 -15.33 -3.68
CA ARG A 286 2.60 -15.93 -2.73
C ARG A 286 1.19 -15.40 -2.93
N HIS A 287 0.19 -16.25 -2.69
CA HIS A 287 -1.20 -15.81 -2.66
C HIS A 287 -1.54 -15.08 -1.37
N GLY A 288 -2.02 -13.84 -1.51
CA GLY A 288 -2.39 -12.96 -0.41
C GLY A 288 -1.28 -12.03 0.03
N THR A 289 -1.70 -10.90 0.58
CA THR A 289 -0.85 -9.73 0.77
C THR A 289 0.08 -9.79 1.99
N GLN A 290 -0.20 -10.72 2.95
CA GLN A 290 0.58 -10.91 4.18
C GLN A 290 1.01 -12.37 4.38
N GLU A 291 1.25 -13.09 3.28
CA GLU A 291 1.59 -14.52 3.29
C GLU A 291 3.06 -14.79 2.89
N HIS A 292 3.74 -13.81 2.30
CA HIS A 292 5.15 -13.92 1.95
C HIS A 292 6.05 -13.90 3.21
N GLN A 293 7.14 -14.63 3.16
CA GLN A 293 8.09 -14.73 4.27
C GLN A 293 9.53 -14.80 3.74
N TYR A 294 10.42 -14.13 4.41
CA TYR A 294 11.86 -14.22 4.18
C TYR A 294 12.65 -13.79 5.42
N THR A 295 13.89 -14.20 5.50
CA THR A 295 14.84 -13.66 6.49
C THR A 295 15.57 -12.46 5.88
N TRP A 296 16.09 -11.59 6.73
CA TRP A 296 16.93 -10.47 6.27
C TRP A 296 18.14 -10.94 5.43
N ASN A 297 18.77 -12.07 5.81
CA ASN A 297 19.89 -12.61 5.05
C ASN A 297 19.46 -13.06 3.64
N ALA A 298 18.36 -13.80 3.52
CA ALA A 298 17.83 -14.22 2.22
C ALA A 298 17.44 -13.01 1.34
N PHE A 299 16.91 -11.95 1.96
CA PHE A 299 16.62 -10.68 1.27
C PHE A 299 17.91 -10.02 0.74
N CYS A 300 18.95 -9.94 1.58
CA CYS A 300 20.24 -9.38 1.19
C CYS A 300 20.93 -10.19 0.08
N ASP A 301 20.85 -11.53 0.15
CA ASP A 301 21.40 -12.41 -0.90
C ASP A 301 20.69 -12.18 -2.24
N ARG A 302 19.35 -12.10 -2.23
CA ARG A 302 18.56 -11.81 -3.44
C ARG A 302 18.85 -10.41 -3.98
N TYR A 303 18.97 -9.43 -3.11
CA TYR A 303 19.37 -8.07 -3.49
C TYR A 303 20.74 -8.07 -4.14
N ALA A 304 21.73 -8.73 -3.51
CA ALA A 304 23.11 -8.77 -3.96
C ALA A 304 23.25 -9.46 -5.33
N ALA A 305 22.46 -10.47 -5.60
CA ALA A 305 22.47 -11.19 -6.89
C ALA A 305 22.10 -10.28 -8.07
N LEU A 306 21.31 -9.21 -7.84
CA LEU A 306 20.86 -8.31 -8.91
C LEU A 306 21.58 -6.97 -8.90
N PHE A 307 21.86 -6.42 -7.73
CA PHE A 307 22.31 -5.02 -7.57
C PHE A 307 23.72 -4.90 -6.97
N GLY A 308 24.37 -6.04 -6.67
CA GLY A 308 25.61 -6.06 -5.88
C GLY A 308 25.33 -5.98 -4.38
N PRO A 309 26.37 -6.14 -3.54
CA PRO A 309 26.20 -6.18 -2.09
C PRO A 309 25.54 -4.91 -1.56
N LEU A 310 24.64 -5.09 -0.58
CA LEU A 310 24.01 -3.97 0.10
C LEU A 310 25.04 -3.33 1.03
N GLU A 311 25.64 -2.22 0.57
CA GLU A 311 26.62 -1.49 1.36
C GLU A 311 25.96 -0.89 2.63
N PRO A 312 26.70 -0.80 3.76
CA PRO A 312 26.23 -0.07 4.92
C PRO A 312 25.95 1.41 4.58
N ALA A 313 25.15 2.08 5.41
CA ALA A 313 24.94 3.52 5.28
C ALA A 313 26.29 4.24 5.24
N ARG A 314 26.46 5.18 4.30
CA ARG A 314 27.62 6.09 4.35
C ARG A 314 27.47 6.96 5.60
N SER A 315 28.41 6.85 6.50
CA SER A 315 28.52 7.65 7.73
C SER A 315 28.66 9.14 7.41
#